data_823a8ea205e9192ab48a69bcc8c68c15
#
_entry.id   823a8ea205e9192ab48a69bcc8c68c15
#
_cell.length_a   1.000
_cell.length_b   1.000
_cell.length_c   1.000
_cell.angle_alpha   90.00
_cell.angle_beta   90.00
_cell.angle_gamma   90.00
#
_symmetry.space_group_name_H-M   'P 1'
#
loop_
_entity.id
_entity.type
_entity.pdbx_description
1 polymer ?
#
loop_
_entity_poly.entity_id
_entity_poly.type
_entity_poly.pdbx_seq_one_letter_code
_entity_poly.pdbx_strand_id
1 'polypeptide(L)'
;MTKKKRKNSLQSKIIILIAEILVVVSLLLVFSQNFGFGTQITIWINRLTKPSVQELDITGINSSYAVLMQAGTGKVIGDINGDTQMYPASMTKIMTTIVAIENLSDLDQQITLTNDMVADLYAQDATQAGFQPGETAPAIDYLYGVMLPSGAECCRALAVTIAGSEDAFVDLMNQKAEKLGLDNTHFCNTTGLHADNHYSTAKDIATLLHYALKNDTFREIIESPYHSTQATNVHPDGFTFYSTMFKNLSDTTVIDGQILGGKTGFTSEAGCCLASFAEIDDIEYILVTAGAYQAGTPHIDDAVKLYNRLGEASSVLYGK
;
A
#
# COMPACT_ATOMS: atom_id res chain seq x y z
N MET A 1 38.23 -16.48 -33.38
CA MET A 1 38.46 -16.20 -31.93
C MET A 1 37.26 -16.75 -31.17
N THR A 2 37.53 -17.78 -30.37
CA THR A 2 36.50 -18.71 -29.86
C THR A 2 35.65 -18.11 -28.73
N LYS A 3 34.38 -18.50 -28.61
CA LYS A 3 33.39 -18.13 -27.55
C LYS A 3 33.97 -18.13 -26.11
N LYS A 4 34.98 -18.97 -25.85
CA LYS A 4 35.67 -19.08 -24.53
C LYS A 4 36.49 -17.84 -24.18
N LYS A 5 37.12 -17.16 -25.15
CA LYS A 5 37.88 -15.91 -24.91
C LYS A 5 37.01 -14.72 -24.62
N ARG A 6 35.76 -14.70 -25.16
CA ARG A 6 34.76 -13.63 -24.93
C ARG A 6 34.11 -13.74 -23.54
N LYS A 7 33.92 -14.99 -23.07
CA LYS A 7 33.32 -15.24 -21.72
C LYS A 7 34.30 -14.86 -20.61
N ASN A 8 35.58 -15.13 -20.78
CA ASN A 8 36.64 -14.74 -19.80
C ASN A 8 36.85 -13.21 -19.75
N SER A 9 36.68 -12.50 -20.88
CA SER A 9 36.76 -11.05 -20.95
C SER A 9 35.53 -10.37 -20.27
N LEU A 10 34.36 -10.99 -20.33
CA LEU A 10 33.15 -10.46 -19.65
C LEU A 10 33.28 -10.69 -18.13
N GLN A 11 33.72 -11.87 -17.70
CA GLN A 11 33.90 -12.17 -16.28
C GLN A 11 34.95 -11.28 -15.65
N SER A 12 36.09 -11.02 -16.33
CA SER A 12 37.10 -10.10 -15.82
C SER A 12 36.61 -8.66 -15.73
N LYS A 13 35.77 -8.18 -16.66
CA LYS A 13 35.14 -6.86 -16.60
C LYS A 13 34.16 -6.74 -15.43
N ILE A 14 33.36 -7.79 -15.17
CA ILE A 14 32.46 -7.84 -14.04
C ILE A 14 33.23 -7.82 -12.71
N ILE A 15 34.33 -8.58 -12.60
CA ILE A 15 35.18 -8.61 -11.40
C ILE A 15 35.81 -7.23 -11.16
N ILE A 16 36.31 -6.57 -12.21
CA ILE A 16 36.87 -5.22 -12.11
C ILE A 16 35.79 -4.21 -11.67
N LEU A 17 34.61 -4.26 -12.25
CA LEU A 17 33.48 -3.38 -11.88
C LEU A 17 33.07 -3.59 -10.41
N ILE A 18 33.00 -4.83 -9.95
CA ILE A 18 32.71 -5.15 -8.53
C ILE A 18 33.81 -4.60 -7.62
N ALA A 19 35.09 -4.74 -7.99
CA ALA A 19 36.20 -4.21 -7.24
C ALA A 19 36.19 -2.67 -7.18
N GLU A 20 35.85 -1.98 -8.28
CA GLU A 20 35.69 -0.53 -8.33
C GLU A 20 34.52 -0.05 -7.46
N ILE A 21 33.40 -0.75 -7.48
CA ILE A 21 32.24 -0.46 -6.61
C ILE A 21 32.64 -0.64 -5.13
N LEU A 22 33.35 -1.69 -4.78
CA LEU A 22 33.83 -1.93 -3.42
C LEU A 22 34.81 -0.86 -2.94
N VAL A 23 35.67 -0.35 -3.81
CA VAL A 23 36.58 0.76 -3.50
C VAL A 23 35.81 2.06 -3.30
N VAL A 24 34.84 2.38 -4.15
CA VAL A 24 33.97 3.56 -3.98
C VAL A 24 33.18 3.48 -2.69
N VAL A 25 32.60 2.33 -2.38
CA VAL A 25 31.85 2.09 -1.14
C VAL A 25 32.77 2.24 0.09
N SER A 26 33.99 1.70 0.06
CA SER A 26 34.92 1.85 1.17
C SER A 26 35.43 3.30 1.34
N LEU A 27 35.60 4.05 0.26
CA LEU A 27 35.93 5.47 0.33
C LEU A 27 34.75 6.30 0.87
N LEU A 28 33.53 6.00 0.48
CA LEU A 28 32.33 6.61 1.02
C LEU A 28 32.14 6.31 2.51
N LEU A 29 32.43 5.09 2.96
CA LEU A 29 32.38 4.72 4.38
C LEU A 29 33.41 5.47 5.22
N VAL A 30 34.66 5.61 4.73
CA VAL A 30 35.70 6.38 5.41
C VAL A 30 35.34 7.88 5.45
N PHE A 31 34.77 8.41 4.38
CA PHE A 31 34.34 9.81 4.33
C PHE A 31 33.14 10.10 5.25
N SER A 32 32.23 9.12 5.39
CA SER A 32 31.00 9.23 6.19
C SER A 32 31.27 9.20 7.70
N GLN A 33 32.31 8.53 8.15
CA GLN A 33 32.69 8.53 9.57
C GLN A 33 33.10 9.93 10.07
N ASN A 34 33.55 10.81 9.18
CA ASN A 34 33.98 12.17 9.53
C ASN A 34 32.80 13.20 9.47
N PHE A 35 31.65 12.86 8.91
CA PHE A 35 30.54 13.82 8.69
C PHE A 35 29.17 13.35 9.21
N GLY A 36 29.10 12.33 10.07
CA GLY A 36 27.83 11.86 10.66
C GLY A 36 26.87 11.13 9.70
N PHE A 37 27.22 10.98 8.42
CA PHE A 37 26.46 10.22 7.43
C PHE A 37 26.69 8.70 7.50
N GLY A 38 27.63 8.24 8.32
CA GLY A 38 28.04 6.84 8.42
C GLY A 38 26.93 5.89 8.84
N THR A 39 26.08 6.31 9.73
CA THR A 39 24.96 5.52 10.25
C THR A 39 23.93 5.22 9.15
N GLN A 40 23.57 6.19 8.34
CA GLN A 40 22.57 6.03 7.29
C GLN A 40 23.05 5.09 6.16
N ILE A 41 24.32 5.22 5.75
CA ILE A 41 24.92 4.35 4.71
C ILE A 41 25.09 2.93 5.23
N THR A 42 25.49 2.74 6.48
CA THR A 42 25.63 1.41 7.10
C THR A 42 24.27 0.72 7.23
N ILE A 43 23.25 1.43 7.64
CA ILE A 43 21.87 0.93 7.68
C ILE A 43 21.42 0.51 6.26
N TRP A 44 21.67 1.34 5.26
CA TRP A 44 21.30 1.05 3.88
C TRP A 44 22.03 -0.17 3.30
N ILE A 45 23.35 -0.30 3.54
CA ILE A 45 24.13 -1.48 3.12
C ILE A 45 23.67 -2.72 3.86
N ASN A 46 23.42 -2.64 5.15
CA ASN A 46 22.90 -3.76 5.94
C ASN A 46 21.54 -4.22 5.42
N ARG A 47 20.63 -3.30 5.08
CA ARG A 47 19.33 -3.62 4.45
C ARG A 47 19.50 -4.37 3.12
N LEU A 48 20.50 -4.03 2.31
CA LEU A 48 20.75 -4.66 1.01
C LEU A 48 21.45 -6.04 1.11
N THR A 49 22.19 -6.29 2.17
CA THR A 49 23.00 -7.51 2.34
C THR A 49 22.43 -8.47 3.36
N LYS A 50 21.41 -8.04 4.11
CA LYS A 50 20.76 -8.86 5.14
C LYS A 50 20.04 -10.04 4.49
N PRO A 51 20.28 -11.29 4.90
CA PRO A 51 19.51 -12.41 4.41
C PRO A 51 18.05 -12.22 4.77
N SER A 52 17.17 -12.51 3.83
CA SER A 52 15.71 -12.39 4.02
C SER A 52 15.04 -13.74 3.83
N VAL A 53 13.88 -13.91 4.43
CA VAL A 53 13.02 -15.08 4.18
C VAL A 53 12.74 -15.16 2.69
N GLN A 54 13.06 -16.30 2.06
CA GLN A 54 12.94 -16.48 0.61
C GLN A 54 11.61 -17.09 0.21
N GLU A 55 11.00 -17.83 1.11
CA GLU A 55 9.71 -18.48 0.96
C GLU A 55 9.09 -18.67 2.36
N LEU A 56 7.80 -18.47 2.50
CA LEU A 56 7.05 -18.66 3.73
C LEU A 56 5.78 -19.43 3.45
N ASP A 57 5.50 -20.45 4.25
CA ASP A 57 4.18 -21.09 4.26
C ASP A 57 3.16 -20.15 4.89
N ILE A 58 2.22 -19.65 4.09
CA ILE A 58 1.16 -18.75 4.52
C ILE A 58 -0.21 -19.44 4.63
N THR A 59 -0.27 -20.79 4.63
CA THR A 59 -1.51 -21.55 4.78
C THR A 59 -2.09 -21.47 6.19
N GLY A 60 -3.34 -21.95 6.35
CA GLY A 60 -4.03 -21.99 7.63
C GLY A 60 -4.52 -20.62 8.12
N ILE A 61 -4.83 -19.72 7.20
CA ILE A 61 -5.49 -18.44 7.43
C ILE A 61 -6.98 -18.51 7.06
N ASN A 62 -7.73 -17.44 7.38
CA ASN A 62 -9.16 -17.33 7.08
C ASN A 62 -9.41 -16.90 5.62
N SER A 63 -8.49 -16.16 5.06
CA SER A 63 -8.59 -15.56 3.71
C SER A 63 -8.39 -16.62 2.62
N SER A 64 -9.19 -16.51 1.55
CA SER A 64 -9.13 -17.41 0.39
C SER A 64 -8.04 -17.01 -0.62
N TYR A 65 -7.60 -15.75 -0.56
CA TYR A 65 -6.57 -15.16 -1.41
C TYR A 65 -5.55 -14.47 -0.53
N ALA A 66 -4.27 -14.72 -0.75
CA ALA A 66 -3.20 -14.02 -0.03
C ALA A 66 -1.91 -13.95 -0.84
N VAL A 67 -1.23 -12.81 -0.77
CA VAL A 67 0.13 -12.63 -1.29
C VAL A 67 0.97 -11.91 -0.24
N LEU A 68 2.11 -12.52 0.09
CA LEU A 68 3.16 -11.92 0.91
C LEU A 68 4.35 -11.58 0.00
N MET A 69 4.75 -10.32 -0.03
CA MET A 69 5.78 -9.77 -0.92
C MET A 69 6.84 -9.02 -0.10
N GLN A 70 8.10 -9.21 -0.41
CA GLN A 70 9.18 -8.37 0.12
C GLN A 70 9.22 -7.03 -0.64
N ALA A 71 8.96 -5.92 0.03
CA ALA A 71 8.80 -4.61 -0.59
C ALA A 71 10.08 -4.13 -1.31
N GLY A 72 11.26 -4.34 -0.74
CA GLY A 72 12.53 -3.89 -1.34
C GLY A 72 12.87 -4.51 -2.69
N THR A 73 12.36 -5.72 -2.98
CA THR A 73 12.64 -6.49 -4.21
C THR A 73 11.44 -6.72 -5.10
N GLY A 74 10.21 -6.55 -4.57
CA GLY A 74 8.97 -6.95 -5.24
C GLY A 74 8.80 -8.47 -5.35
N LYS A 75 9.64 -9.26 -4.67
CA LYS A 75 9.56 -10.73 -4.71
C LYS A 75 8.40 -11.23 -3.86
N VAL A 76 7.51 -12.04 -4.45
CA VAL A 76 6.51 -12.81 -3.72
C VAL A 76 7.20 -13.96 -3.00
N ILE A 77 6.97 -14.09 -1.71
CA ILE A 77 7.54 -15.12 -0.82
C ILE A 77 6.49 -16.02 -0.18
N GLY A 78 5.21 -15.71 -0.37
CA GLY A 78 4.07 -16.55 0.01
C GLY A 78 2.88 -16.24 -0.88
N ASP A 79 2.15 -17.27 -1.30
CA ASP A 79 1.05 -17.15 -2.26
C ASP A 79 -0.06 -18.15 -1.98
N ILE A 80 -1.30 -17.67 -1.90
CA ILE A 80 -2.53 -18.46 -1.92
C ILE A 80 -3.45 -17.82 -2.96
N ASN A 81 -3.66 -18.48 -4.09
CA ASN A 81 -4.53 -18.01 -5.16
C ASN A 81 -4.24 -16.56 -5.59
N GLY A 82 -2.97 -16.14 -5.53
CA GLY A 82 -2.55 -14.75 -5.69
C GLY A 82 -2.85 -14.16 -7.08
N ASP A 83 -2.87 -14.98 -8.13
CA ASP A 83 -3.22 -14.60 -9.50
C ASP A 83 -4.72 -14.83 -9.83
N THR A 84 -5.52 -15.33 -8.86
CA THR A 84 -6.95 -15.58 -9.07
C THR A 84 -7.74 -14.29 -8.92
N GLN A 85 -8.66 -14.05 -9.86
CA GLN A 85 -9.55 -12.88 -9.84
C GLN A 85 -10.42 -12.86 -8.57
N MET A 86 -10.49 -11.69 -7.93
CA MET A 86 -11.30 -11.43 -6.74
C MET A 86 -11.89 -10.02 -6.79
N TYR A 87 -12.85 -9.74 -5.94
CA TYR A 87 -13.36 -8.38 -5.72
C TYR A 87 -12.49 -7.65 -4.69
N PRO A 88 -11.90 -6.49 -5.03
CA PRO A 88 -10.95 -5.79 -4.15
C PRO A 88 -11.62 -5.01 -3.02
N ALA A 89 -12.94 -4.79 -3.09
CA ALA A 89 -13.65 -3.88 -2.19
C ALA A 89 -12.90 -2.54 -2.03
N SER A 90 -12.88 -1.96 -0.83
CA SER A 90 -12.20 -0.67 -0.57
C SER A 90 -10.67 -0.69 -0.68
N MET A 91 -10.02 -1.83 -0.99
CA MET A 91 -8.60 -1.80 -1.39
C MET A 91 -8.41 -1.03 -2.72
N THR A 92 -9.46 -0.90 -3.54
CA THR A 92 -9.55 0.03 -4.69
C THR A 92 -9.06 1.43 -4.37
N LYS A 93 -9.31 1.91 -3.15
CA LYS A 93 -8.96 3.26 -2.70
C LYS A 93 -7.45 3.52 -2.65
N ILE A 94 -6.61 2.48 -2.69
CA ILE A 94 -5.17 2.60 -2.89
C ILE A 94 -4.90 3.22 -4.27
N MET A 95 -5.57 2.71 -5.32
CA MET A 95 -5.48 3.26 -6.68
C MET A 95 -6.05 4.68 -6.74
N THR A 96 -7.22 4.90 -6.16
CA THR A 96 -7.86 6.23 -6.12
C THR A 96 -6.94 7.26 -5.47
N THR A 97 -6.33 6.93 -4.35
CA THR A 97 -5.44 7.85 -3.60
C THR A 97 -4.16 8.16 -4.38
N ILE A 98 -3.48 7.14 -4.90
CA ILE A 98 -2.21 7.39 -5.62
C ILE A 98 -2.44 8.14 -6.93
N VAL A 99 -3.50 7.84 -7.68
CA VAL A 99 -3.87 8.59 -8.90
C VAL A 99 -4.25 10.03 -8.55
N ALA A 100 -4.97 10.26 -7.43
CA ALA A 100 -5.29 11.61 -6.99
C ALA A 100 -4.03 12.40 -6.63
N ILE A 101 -3.13 11.86 -5.82
CA ILE A 101 -1.86 12.51 -5.45
C ILE A 101 -1.04 12.89 -6.69
N GLU A 102 -0.94 12.01 -7.67
CA GLU A 102 -0.14 12.24 -8.87
C GLU A 102 -0.74 13.27 -9.85
N ASN A 103 -2.04 13.57 -9.74
CA ASN A 103 -2.74 14.50 -10.61
C ASN A 103 -3.15 15.82 -9.92
N LEU A 104 -2.99 15.91 -8.61
CA LEU A 104 -3.13 17.17 -7.88
C LEU A 104 -1.83 17.96 -7.96
N SER A 105 -1.92 19.23 -8.37
CA SER A 105 -0.76 20.14 -8.40
C SER A 105 -0.48 20.77 -7.05
N ASP A 106 -1.48 20.80 -6.17
CA ASP A 106 -1.43 21.40 -4.84
C ASP A 106 -2.36 20.62 -3.89
N LEU A 107 -1.81 20.08 -2.81
CA LEU A 107 -2.56 19.34 -1.81
C LEU A 107 -3.39 20.26 -0.88
N ASP A 108 -3.07 21.55 -0.85
CA ASP A 108 -3.83 22.57 -0.11
C ASP A 108 -4.99 23.13 -0.95
N GLN A 109 -5.11 22.72 -2.24
CA GLN A 109 -6.22 23.10 -3.09
C GLN A 109 -7.55 22.82 -2.40
N GLN A 110 -8.39 23.87 -2.32
CA GLN A 110 -9.71 23.76 -1.69
C GLN A 110 -10.69 23.02 -2.61
N ILE A 111 -11.34 22.00 -2.07
CA ILE A 111 -12.37 21.19 -2.73
C ILE A 111 -13.69 21.42 -1.99
N THR A 112 -14.75 21.71 -2.73
CA THR A 112 -16.10 21.82 -2.18
C THR A 112 -16.90 20.57 -2.55
N LEU A 113 -17.36 19.81 -1.56
CA LEU A 113 -18.23 18.66 -1.76
C LEU A 113 -19.62 19.15 -2.22
N THR A 114 -20.12 18.63 -3.33
CA THR A 114 -21.44 19.00 -3.86
C THR A 114 -22.47 17.90 -3.60
N ASN A 115 -23.78 18.27 -3.66
CA ASN A 115 -24.87 17.28 -3.54
C ASN A 115 -24.76 16.16 -4.59
N ASP A 116 -24.39 16.51 -5.83
CA ASP A 116 -24.30 15.55 -6.93
C ASP A 116 -23.19 14.51 -6.71
N MET A 117 -22.13 14.86 -5.97
CA MET A 117 -21.03 13.94 -5.64
C MET A 117 -21.44 12.85 -4.64
N VAL A 118 -22.52 13.04 -3.89
CA VAL A 118 -22.94 12.12 -2.82
C VAL A 118 -24.32 11.50 -3.03
N ALA A 119 -25.07 11.94 -4.03
CA ALA A 119 -26.51 11.66 -4.17
C ALA A 119 -26.87 10.16 -4.15
N ASP A 120 -26.05 9.32 -4.76
CA ASP A 120 -26.25 7.87 -4.85
C ASP A 120 -25.49 7.07 -3.76
N LEU A 121 -24.49 7.66 -3.11
CA LEU A 121 -23.64 6.97 -2.13
C LEU A 121 -24.42 6.54 -0.88
N TYR A 122 -25.36 7.37 -0.43
CA TYR A 122 -26.23 7.02 0.70
C TYR A 122 -27.16 5.84 0.38
N ALA A 123 -27.68 5.78 -0.85
CA ALA A 123 -28.54 4.68 -1.29
C ALA A 123 -27.77 3.36 -1.45
N GLN A 124 -26.47 3.42 -1.66
CA GLN A 124 -25.58 2.27 -1.79
C GLN A 124 -24.95 1.84 -0.45
N ASP A 125 -25.35 2.44 0.68
CA ASP A 125 -24.80 2.21 2.02
C ASP A 125 -23.27 2.35 2.06
N ALA A 126 -22.72 3.28 1.26
CA ALA A 126 -21.30 3.53 1.15
C ALA A 126 -20.75 4.17 2.42
N THR A 127 -19.58 3.70 2.89
CA THR A 127 -18.90 4.30 4.04
C THR A 127 -18.54 5.76 3.77
N GLN A 128 -18.84 6.64 4.72
CA GLN A 128 -18.59 8.07 4.66
C GLN A 128 -17.46 8.45 5.64
N ALA A 129 -16.66 9.46 5.29
CA ALA A 129 -15.69 10.06 6.20
C ALA A 129 -16.35 11.08 7.14
N GLY A 130 -17.37 11.79 6.63
CA GLY A 130 -18.15 12.73 7.42
C GLY A 130 -18.30 14.14 6.81
N PHE A 131 -17.66 14.41 5.68
CA PHE A 131 -17.87 15.65 4.95
C PHE A 131 -19.30 15.79 4.47
N GLN A 132 -19.81 17.02 4.52
CA GLN A 132 -21.18 17.33 4.14
C GLN A 132 -21.24 18.11 2.82
N PRO A 133 -22.31 17.98 2.03
CA PRO A 133 -22.54 18.83 0.86
C PRO A 133 -22.46 20.31 1.20
N GLY A 134 -21.73 21.09 0.40
CA GLY A 134 -21.42 22.49 0.63
C GLY A 134 -20.18 22.73 1.50
N GLU A 135 -19.60 21.68 2.07
CA GLU A 135 -18.37 21.78 2.85
C GLU A 135 -17.14 21.93 1.95
N THR A 136 -16.24 22.81 2.35
CA THR A 136 -14.98 23.08 1.67
C THR A 136 -13.81 22.76 2.59
N ALA A 137 -12.88 21.94 2.10
CA ALA A 137 -11.67 21.54 2.80
C ALA A 137 -10.50 21.34 1.80
N PRO A 138 -9.24 21.33 2.27
CA PRO A 138 -8.11 21.08 1.40
C PRO A 138 -8.10 19.62 0.88
N ALA A 139 -7.52 19.41 -0.31
CA ALA A 139 -7.44 18.11 -0.95
C ALA A 139 -6.76 17.06 -0.07
N ILE A 140 -5.78 17.44 0.73
CA ILE A 140 -5.10 16.54 1.65
C ILE A 140 -6.07 15.92 2.68
N ASP A 141 -7.05 16.68 3.19
CA ASP A 141 -8.04 16.16 4.13
C ASP A 141 -8.96 15.13 3.44
N TYR A 142 -9.31 15.35 2.16
CA TYR A 142 -10.04 14.37 1.37
C TYR A 142 -9.23 13.08 1.13
N LEU A 143 -7.90 13.19 0.89
CA LEU A 143 -7.02 12.01 0.73
C LEU A 143 -6.98 11.17 2.02
N TYR A 144 -6.83 11.82 3.18
CA TYR A 144 -6.96 11.15 4.48
C TYR A 144 -8.35 10.54 4.67
N GLY A 145 -9.41 11.25 4.27
CA GLY A 145 -10.79 10.77 4.31
C GLY A 145 -11.02 9.53 3.44
N VAL A 146 -10.36 9.41 2.28
CA VAL A 146 -10.39 8.20 1.44
C VAL A 146 -9.74 7.01 2.15
N MET A 147 -8.55 7.22 2.71
CA MET A 147 -7.72 6.10 3.20
C MET A 147 -8.10 5.64 4.60
N LEU A 148 -8.29 6.54 5.57
CA LEU A 148 -8.45 6.17 6.97
C LEU A 148 -9.84 5.61 7.27
N PRO A 149 -10.95 6.41 7.17
CA PRO A 149 -12.30 5.93 7.42
C PRO A 149 -12.92 5.21 6.20
N SER A 150 -12.24 5.24 5.04
CA SER A 150 -12.76 4.68 3.79
C SER A 150 -13.90 5.48 3.14
N GLY A 151 -13.87 6.83 3.24
CA GLY A 151 -14.91 7.75 2.77
C GLY A 151 -15.14 7.71 1.27
N ALA A 152 -16.35 7.34 0.84
CA ALA A 152 -16.72 7.27 -0.56
C ALA A 152 -16.94 8.67 -1.16
N GLU A 153 -17.51 9.58 -0.38
CA GLU A 153 -17.69 10.99 -0.76
C GLU A 153 -16.35 11.67 -1.05
N CYS A 154 -15.32 11.30 -0.31
CA CYS A 154 -13.95 11.81 -0.55
C CYS A 154 -13.41 11.31 -1.89
N CYS A 155 -13.66 10.05 -2.25
CA CYS A 155 -13.27 9.52 -3.57
C CYS A 155 -13.92 10.31 -4.69
N ARG A 156 -15.24 10.55 -4.61
CA ARG A 156 -16.00 11.32 -5.61
C ARG A 156 -15.53 12.77 -5.69
N ALA A 157 -15.31 13.42 -4.55
CA ALA A 157 -14.82 14.81 -4.50
C ALA A 157 -13.48 14.96 -5.22
N LEU A 158 -12.52 14.08 -4.96
CA LEU A 158 -11.23 14.06 -5.64
C LEU A 158 -11.39 13.76 -7.13
N ALA A 159 -12.17 12.73 -7.49
CA ALA A 159 -12.37 12.32 -8.87
C ALA A 159 -12.97 13.43 -9.74
N VAL A 160 -14.04 14.06 -9.27
CA VAL A 160 -14.70 15.15 -9.98
C VAL A 160 -13.80 16.38 -10.07
N THR A 161 -13.06 16.70 -9.02
CA THR A 161 -12.13 17.83 -9.00
C THR A 161 -10.99 17.66 -10.01
N ILE A 162 -10.43 16.44 -10.10
CA ILE A 162 -9.26 16.15 -10.95
C ILE A 162 -9.65 15.91 -12.40
N ALA A 163 -10.70 15.14 -12.64
CA ALA A 163 -11.04 14.66 -13.99
C ALA A 163 -12.39 15.19 -14.52
N GLY A 164 -13.14 15.95 -13.73
CA GLY A 164 -14.46 16.47 -14.09
C GLY A 164 -15.62 15.49 -13.89
N SER A 165 -15.35 14.18 -13.79
CA SER A 165 -16.33 13.14 -13.49
C SER A 165 -15.65 11.93 -12.85
N GLU A 166 -16.44 11.04 -12.20
CA GLU A 166 -15.94 9.76 -11.71
C GLU A 166 -15.49 8.87 -12.86
N ASP A 167 -16.26 8.77 -13.94
CA ASP A 167 -15.93 7.94 -15.10
C ASP A 167 -14.56 8.33 -15.70
N ALA A 168 -14.34 9.63 -15.91
CA ALA A 168 -13.05 10.10 -16.42
C ALA A 168 -11.88 9.82 -15.46
N PHE A 169 -12.13 9.82 -14.15
CA PHE A 169 -11.12 9.44 -13.17
C PHE A 169 -10.88 7.93 -13.16
N VAL A 170 -11.91 7.12 -13.32
CA VAL A 170 -11.81 5.65 -13.49
C VAL A 170 -10.97 5.30 -14.72
N ASP A 171 -11.10 6.06 -15.81
CA ASP A 171 -10.21 5.91 -16.97
C ASP A 171 -8.74 6.15 -16.60
N LEU A 172 -8.43 7.15 -15.76
CA LEU A 172 -7.07 7.36 -15.23
C LEU A 172 -6.60 6.20 -14.35
N MET A 173 -7.49 5.64 -13.52
CA MET A 173 -7.17 4.47 -12.70
C MET A 173 -6.83 3.25 -13.56
N ASN A 174 -7.61 2.96 -14.60
CA ASN A 174 -7.36 1.83 -15.51
C ASN A 174 -6.10 2.05 -16.36
N GLN A 175 -5.83 3.28 -16.83
CA GLN A 175 -4.56 3.61 -17.48
C GLN A 175 -3.36 3.43 -16.55
N LYS A 176 -3.51 3.74 -15.25
CA LYS A 176 -2.48 3.49 -14.26
C LYS A 176 -2.28 1.99 -14.03
N ALA A 177 -3.35 1.20 -13.96
CA ALA A 177 -3.30 -0.25 -13.85
C ALA A 177 -2.49 -0.87 -15.02
N GLU A 178 -2.79 -0.47 -16.25
CA GLU A 178 -2.05 -0.89 -17.44
C GLU A 178 -0.56 -0.52 -17.36
N LYS A 179 -0.23 0.73 -16.99
CA LYS A 179 1.16 1.19 -16.84
C LYS A 179 1.95 0.42 -15.77
N LEU A 180 1.27 -0.08 -14.74
CA LEU A 180 1.87 -0.87 -13.67
C LEU A 180 1.90 -2.38 -13.99
N GLY A 181 1.32 -2.82 -15.11
CA GLY A 181 1.22 -4.23 -15.49
C GLY A 181 0.27 -5.03 -14.60
N LEU A 182 -0.82 -4.39 -14.11
CA LEU A 182 -1.87 -5.05 -13.34
C LEU A 182 -2.85 -5.71 -14.31
N ASP A 183 -2.40 -6.75 -14.99
CA ASP A 183 -3.08 -7.33 -16.16
C ASP A 183 -4.42 -8.01 -15.81
N ASN A 184 -4.66 -8.30 -14.54
CA ASN A 184 -5.88 -8.92 -14.04
C ASN A 184 -6.71 -7.97 -13.18
N THR A 185 -6.60 -6.66 -13.42
CA THR A 185 -7.29 -5.60 -12.66
C THR A 185 -8.11 -4.72 -13.59
N HIS A 186 -9.36 -4.46 -13.18
CA HIS A 186 -10.23 -3.50 -13.84
C HIS A 186 -11.08 -2.76 -12.80
N PHE A 187 -11.08 -1.44 -12.85
CA PHE A 187 -11.86 -0.58 -11.98
C PHE A 187 -13.09 -0.04 -12.71
N CYS A 188 -14.26 -0.04 -12.04
CA CYS A 188 -15.52 0.54 -12.53
C CYS A 188 -15.95 1.78 -11.73
N ASN A 189 -15.36 1.98 -10.55
CA ASN A 189 -15.65 3.12 -9.67
C ASN A 189 -14.42 3.43 -8.81
N THR A 190 -14.46 4.55 -8.10
CA THR A 190 -13.37 5.03 -7.26
C THR A 190 -13.40 4.48 -5.83
N THR A 191 -14.49 3.82 -5.44
CA THR A 191 -14.79 3.47 -4.05
C THR A 191 -14.53 2.02 -3.70
N GLY A 192 -14.59 1.12 -4.69
CA GLY A 192 -14.58 -0.33 -4.50
C GLY A 192 -15.94 -0.92 -4.12
N LEU A 193 -17.03 -0.18 -4.30
CA LEU A 193 -18.39 -0.74 -4.27
C LEU A 193 -18.51 -1.81 -5.34
N HIS A 194 -19.27 -2.85 -5.03
CA HIS A 194 -19.38 -4.01 -5.92
C HIS A 194 -19.95 -3.66 -7.29
N ALA A 195 -19.30 -4.20 -8.32
CA ALA A 195 -19.78 -4.28 -9.70
C ALA A 195 -19.13 -5.50 -10.35
N ASP A 196 -19.86 -6.21 -11.23
CA ASP A 196 -19.39 -7.47 -11.84
C ASP A 196 -18.04 -7.33 -12.55
N ASN A 197 -17.79 -6.18 -13.17
CA ASN A 197 -16.55 -5.89 -13.88
C ASN A 197 -15.49 -5.14 -13.02
N HIS A 198 -15.72 -5.00 -11.71
CA HIS A 198 -14.77 -4.38 -10.78
C HIS A 198 -13.98 -5.45 -10.06
N TYR A 199 -12.82 -5.81 -10.57
CA TYR A 199 -12.03 -6.93 -10.07
C TYR A 199 -10.53 -6.63 -10.02
N SER A 200 -9.81 -7.44 -9.27
CA SER A 200 -8.34 -7.44 -9.19
C SER A 200 -7.85 -8.84 -8.77
N THR A 201 -6.55 -8.96 -8.48
CA THR A 201 -5.95 -10.11 -7.82
C THR A 201 -5.17 -9.67 -6.58
N ALA A 202 -4.90 -10.58 -5.66
CA ALA A 202 -4.09 -10.25 -4.47
C ALA A 202 -2.67 -9.79 -4.88
N LYS A 203 -2.12 -10.34 -5.95
CA LYS A 203 -0.82 -9.99 -6.50
C LYS A 203 -0.80 -8.60 -7.15
N ASP A 204 -1.84 -8.26 -7.90
CA ASP A 204 -1.97 -6.93 -8.50
C ASP A 204 -2.13 -5.84 -7.42
N ILE A 205 -2.95 -6.10 -6.38
CA ILE A 205 -3.08 -5.18 -5.25
C ILE A 205 -1.75 -5.04 -4.49
N ALA A 206 -0.98 -6.13 -4.29
CA ALA A 206 0.34 -6.06 -3.68
C ALA A 206 1.33 -5.23 -4.53
N THR A 207 1.28 -5.39 -5.86
CA THR A 207 2.07 -4.60 -6.81
C THR A 207 1.68 -3.12 -6.77
N LEU A 208 0.38 -2.84 -6.71
CA LEU A 208 -0.15 -1.47 -6.58
C LEU A 208 0.30 -0.81 -5.26
N LEU A 209 0.17 -1.52 -4.13
CA LEU A 209 0.61 -1.00 -2.84
C LEU A 209 2.14 -0.80 -2.82
N HIS A 210 2.92 -1.74 -3.38
CA HIS A 210 4.37 -1.58 -3.54
C HIS A 210 4.75 -0.34 -4.34
N TYR A 211 3.99 -0.01 -5.38
CA TYR A 211 4.18 1.23 -6.14
C TYR A 211 3.82 2.45 -5.30
N ALA A 212 2.65 2.45 -4.69
CA ALA A 212 2.11 3.59 -3.94
C ALA A 212 2.98 3.96 -2.73
N LEU A 213 3.55 2.99 -2.02
CA LEU A 213 4.45 3.20 -0.87
C LEU A 213 5.76 3.93 -1.21
N LYS A 214 6.10 4.09 -2.48
CA LYS A 214 7.26 4.90 -2.93
C LYS A 214 6.97 6.40 -2.96
N ASN A 215 5.70 6.77 -2.85
CA ASN A 215 5.28 8.16 -2.74
C ASN A 215 5.18 8.55 -1.27
N ASP A 216 5.93 9.55 -0.85
CA ASP A 216 6.05 9.96 0.55
C ASP A 216 4.70 10.40 1.14
N THR A 217 3.89 11.16 0.38
CA THR A 217 2.55 11.60 0.81
C THR A 217 1.61 10.40 1.00
N PHE A 218 1.61 9.45 0.06
CA PHE A 218 0.80 8.24 0.21
C PHE A 218 1.21 7.43 1.45
N ARG A 219 2.52 7.29 1.67
CA ARG A 219 3.08 6.57 2.82
C ARG A 219 2.66 7.24 4.13
N GLU A 220 2.81 8.55 4.24
CA GLU A 220 2.38 9.30 5.42
C GLU A 220 0.89 9.09 5.74
N ILE A 221 0.04 9.13 4.70
CA ILE A 221 -1.41 8.93 4.87
C ILE A 221 -1.72 7.52 5.37
N ILE A 222 -1.17 6.47 4.73
CA ILE A 222 -1.52 5.08 5.07
C ILE A 222 -0.92 4.62 6.41
N GLU A 223 0.17 5.24 6.88
CA GLU A 223 0.80 5.01 8.18
C GLU A 223 0.07 5.73 9.32
N SER A 224 -0.79 6.69 9.01
CA SER A 224 -1.46 7.51 10.03
C SER A 224 -2.58 6.72 10.71
N PRO A 225 -2.58 6.61 12.05
CA PRO A 225 -3.69 5.99 12.79
C PRO A 225 -4.94 6.88 12.80
N TYR A 226 -4.78 8.18 12.72
CA TYR A 226 -5.85 9.19 12.66
C TYR A 226 -5.36 10.47 11.96
N HIS A 227 -6.30 11.28 11.51
CA HIS A 227 -6.07 12.63 11.00
C HIS A 227 -7.19 13.55 11.45
N SER A 228 -6.84 14.77 11.88
CA SER A 228 -7.82 15.79 12.28
C SER A 228 -7.80 16.93 11.27
N THR A 229 -8.96 17.26 10.72
CA THR A 229 -9.12 18.40 9.81
C THR A 229 -8.99 19.72 10.58
N GLN A 230 -8.63 20.77 9.86
CA GLN A 230 -8.83 22.12 10.36
C GLN A 230 -10.33 22.46 10.38
N ALA A 231 -10.67 23.61 10.99
CA ALA A 231 -12.02 24.17 10.92
C ALA A 231 -12.47 24.35 9.47
N THR A 232 -13.69 23.91 9.16
CA THR A 232 -14.33 24.12 7.86
C THR A 232 -15.55 25.04 8.00
N ASN A 233 -16.17 25.39 6.89
CA ASN A 233 -17.42 26.16 6.91
C ASN A 233 -18.63 25.39 7.47
N VAL A 234 -18.52 24.06 7.65
CA VAL A 234 -19.56 23.19 8.21
C VAL A 234 -19.17 22.65 9.59
N HIS A 235 -17.90 22.30 9.78
CA HIS A 235 -17.36 21.82 11.05
C HIS A 235 -16.40 22.88 11.63
N PRO A 236 -16.89 23.83 12.46
CA PRO A 236 -16.09 24.96 12.94
C PRO A 236 -14.94 24.54 13.89
N ASP A 237 -15.01 23.34 14.48
CA ASP A 237 -13.97 22.76 15.34
C ASP A 237 -13.13 21.69 14.60
N GLY A 238 -13.36 21.49 13.29
CA GLY A 238 -12.84 20.36 12.55
C GLY A 238 -13.43 19.03 13.03
N PHE A 239 -12.91 17.91 12.51
CA PHE A 239 -13.26 16.57 12.97
C PHE A 239 -12.13 15.58 12.68
N THR A 240 -12.20 14.38 13.27
CA THR A 240 -11.10 13.42 13.24
C THR A 240 -11.50 12.13 12.54
N PHE A 241 -10.71 11.72 11.54
CA PHE A 241 -10.77 10.41 10.92
C PHE A 241 -9.92 9.42 11.70
N TYR A 242 -10.34 8.16 11.71
CA TYR A 242 -9.55 7.06 12.27
C TYR A 242 -9.36 5.98 11.21
N SER A 243 -8.16 5.43 11.14
CA SER A 243 -7.88 4.29 10.28
C SER A 243 -8.69 3.06 10.71
N THR A 244 -9.44 2.50 9.76
CA THR A 244 -10.22 1.28 10.00
C THR A 244 -9.35 0.08 10.35
N MET A 245 -8.10 0.03 9.86
CA MET A 245 -7.14 -1.00 10.23
C MET A 245 -6.66 -0.82 11.68
N PHE A 246 -6.10 0.33 12.02
CA PHE A 246 -5.56 0.57 13.37
C PHE A 246 -6.62 0.50 14.45
N LYS A 247 -7.85 0.91 14.15
CA LYS A 247 -8.98 0.80 15.09
C LYS A 247 -9.30 -0.66 15.48
N ASN A 248 -8.99 -1.61 14.60
CA ASN A 248 -9.25 -3.03 14.80
C ASN A 248 -7.98 -3.82 15.21
N LEU A 249 -6.82 -3.18 15.23
CA LEU A 249 -5.60 -3.75 15.81
C LEU A 249 -5.51 -3.39 17.30
N SER A 250 -5.32 -4.39 18.15
CA SER A 250 -5.07 -4.17 19.57
C SER A 250 -3.65 -3.64 19.83
N ASP A 251 -2.70 -4.08 19.01
CA ASP A 251 -1.29 -3.70 19.01
C ASP A 251 -0.73 -3.84 17.59
N THR A 252 0.15 -2.94 17.20
CA THR A 252 0.88 -3.00 15.93
C THR A 252 2.12 -3.90 16.02
N THR A 253 2.56 -4.24 17.24
CA THR A 253 3.76 -5.05 17.48
C THR A 253 3.56 -6.50 17.02
N VAL A 254 4.53 -7.01 16.29
CA VAL A 254 4.65 -8.41 15.89
C VAL A 254 6.06 -8.90 16.20
N ILE A 255 6.31 -10.20 16.08
CA ILE A 255 7.62 -10.78 16.37
C ILE A 255 8.69 -10.12 15.48
N ASP A 256 9.72 -9.57 16.11
CA ASP A 256 10.84 -8.85 15.50
C ASP A 256 10.44 -7.66 14.60
N GLY A 257 9.25 -7.04 14.83
CA GLY A 257 8.81 -5.93 14.00
C GLY A 257 7.49 -5.29 14.39
N GLN A 258 6.92 -4.56 13.45
CA GLN A 258 5.63 -3.88 13.63
C GLN A 258 4.87 -3.74 12.31
N ILE A 259 3.53 -3.73 12.38
CA ILE A 259 2.64 -3.37 11.27
C ILE A 259 2.62 -1.86 11.15
N LEU A 260 2.96 -1.33 9.98
CA LEU A 260 3.14 0.10 9.74
C LEU A 260 1.87 0.79 9.24
N GLY A 261 1.06 0.08 8.45
CA GLY A 261 -0.14 0.67 7.88
C GLY A 261 -0.91 -0.30 6.99
N GLY A 262 -2.08 0.14 6.53
CA GLY A 262 -2.88 -0.67 5.61
C GLY A 262 -4.25 -0.10 5.32
N LYS A 263 -4.92 -0.72 4.33
CA LYS A 263 -6.28 -0.41 3.89
C LYS A 263 -7.16 -1.63 3.97
N THR A 264 -8.22 -1.55 4.77
CA THR A 264 -9.25 -2.59 4.85
C THR A 264 -10.27 -2.47 3.73
N GLY A 265 -10.96 -3.54 3.41
CA GLY A 265 -12.09 -3.57 2.49
C GLY A 265 -13.12 -4.60 2.91
N PHE A 266 -14.37 -4.33 2.58
CA PHE A 266 -15.47 -5.29 2.77
C PHE A 266 -16.60 -4.99 1.77
N THR A 267 -17.08 -6.01 1.12
CA THR A 267 -18.44 -6.12 0.54
C THR A 267 -18.91 -7.56 0.78
N SER A 268 -20.20 -7.81 0.58
CA SER A 268 -20.74 -9.17 0.73
C SER A 268 -20.05 -10.17 -0.22
N GLU A 269 -19.68 -9.71 -1.40
CA GLU A 269 -19.05 -10.50 -2.47
C GLU A 269 -17.54 -10.68 -2.27
N ALA A 270 -16.89 -9.67 -1.73
CA ALA A 270 -15.44 -9.71 -1.48
C ALA A 270 -15.06 -10.41 -0.19
N GLY A 271 -15.96 -10.45 0.80
CA GLY A 271 -15.59 -10.76 2.18
C GLY A 271 -14.69 -9.67 2.80
N CYS A 272 -14.10 -9.95 3.93
CA CYS A 272 -13.11 -9.07 4.55
C CYS A 272 -11.79 -9.13 3.77
N CYS A 273 -11.24 -7.96 3.47
CA CYS A 273 -10.01 -7.77 2.71
C CYS A 273 -9.06 -6.81 3.45
N LEU A 274 -7.75 -7.00 3.28
CA LEU A 274 -6.72 -6.11 3.81
C LEU A 274 -5.51 -6.07 2.87
N ALA A 275 -5.06 -4.88 2.55
CA ALA A 275 -3.73 -4.64 2.01
C ALA A 275 -2.94 -3.87 3.06
N SER A 276 -1.87 -4.46 3.58
CA SER A 276 -1.06 -3.92 4.68
C SER A 276 0.42 -4.08 4.43
N PHE A 277 1.24 -3.40 5.23
CA PHE A 277 2.67 -3.59 5.21
C PHE A 277 3.25 -3.49 6.62
N ALA A 278 4.38 -4.14 6.82
CA ALA A 278 5.07 -4.25 8.10
C ALA A 278 6.57 -4.22 7.90
N GLU A 279 7.31 -3.77 8.92
CA GLU A 279 8.76 -3.93 9.00
C GLU A 279 9.08 -5.07 9.96
N ILE A 280 9.80 -6.07 9.46
CA ILE A 280 10.28 -7.23 10.22
C ILE A 280 11.80 -7.30 10.06
N ASP A 281 12.55 -7.22 11.14
CA ASP A 281 14.03 -7.23 11.10
C ASP A 281 14.61 -6.20 10.12
N ASP A 282 14.13 -4.96 10.11
CA ASP A 282 14.51 -3.86 9.22
C ASP A 282 14.21 -4.11 7.72
N ILE A 283 13.37 -5.10 7.40
CA ILE A 283 12.92 -5.39 6.03
C ILE A 283 11.42 -5.15 5.95
N GLU A 284 11.00 -4.38 4.95
CA GLU A 284 9.58 -4.14 4.71
C GLU A 284 8.95 -5.27 3.88
N TYR A 285 7.76 -5.69 4.29
CA TYR A 285 6.94 -6.69 3.63
C TYR A 285 5.53 -6.17 3.43
N ILE A 286 4.95 -6.51 2.29
CA ILE A 286 3.56 -6.20 1.92
C ILE A 286 2.76 -7.50 2.00
N LEU A 287 1.61 -7.44 2.66
CA LEU A 287 0.66 -8.53 2.71
C LEU A 287 -0.70 -8.06 2.20
N VAL A 288 -1.23 -8.80 1.24
CA VAL A 288 -2.62 -8.65 0.79
C VAL A 288 -3.37 -9.93 1.12
N THR A 289 -4.53 -9.79 1.76
CA THR A 289 -5.46 -10.88 2.06
C THR A 289 -6.86 -10.49 1.62
N ALA A 290 -7.65 -11.45 1.11
CA ALA A 290 -9.03 -11.22 0.69
C ALA A 290 -9.87 -12.50 0.78
N GLY A 291 -11.19 -12.35 0.72
CA GLY A 291 -12.10 -13.48 0.74
C GLY A 291 -12.21 -14.16 2.10
N ALA A 292 -12.15 -13.41 3.19
CA ALA A 292 -12.41 -13.92 4.54
C ALA A 292 -13.86 -13.59 4.94
N TYR A 293 -14.66 -14.65 5.19
CA TYR A 293 -16.11 -14.52 5.44
C TYR A 293 -16.49 -14.83 6.90
N GLN A 294 -15.54 -15.10 7.77
CA GLN A 294 -15.76 -15.33 9.19
C GLN A 294 -16.19 -14.03 9.89
N ALA A 295 -16.94 -14.16 10.98
CA ALA A 295 -17.32 -13.02 11.79
C ALA A 295 -16.11 -12.35 12.47
N GLY A 296 -16.21 -11.07 12.75
CA GLY A 296 -15.17 -10.30 13.41
C GLY A 296 -14.20 -9.65 12.41
N THR A 297 -12.90 -9.74 12.70
CA THR A 297 -11.83 -9.11 11.92
C THR A 297 -10.83 -10.15 11.34
N PRO A 298 -11.30 -11.19 10.64
CA PRO A 298 -10.46 -12.31 10.22
C PRO A 298 -9.27 -11.90 9.34
N HIS A 299 -9.41 -10.84 8.53
CA HIS A 299 -8.33 -10.26 7.72
C HIS A 299 -7.23 -9.60 8.57
N ILE A 300 -7.59 -9.02 9.72
CA ILE A 300 -6.61 -8.47 10.69
C ILE A 300 -5.91 -9.62 11.41
N ASP A 301 -6.66 -10.63 11.86
CA ASP A 301 -6.11 -11.82 12.52
C ASP A 301 -5.12 -12.55 11.61
N ASP A 302 -5.45 -12.68 10.31
CA ASP A 302 -4.56 -13.27 9.31
C ASP A 302 -3.27 -12.46 9.15
N ALA A 303 -3.37 -11.12 9.11
CA ALA A 303 -2.20 -10.25 9.00
C ALA A 303 -1.26 -10.39 10.21
N VAL A 304 -1.80 -10.29 11.43
CA VAL A 304 -1.01 -10.47 12.66
C VAL A 304 -0.35 -11.86 12.71
N LYS A 305 -1.10 -12.91 12.34
CA LYS A 305 -0.60 -14.27 12.28
C LYS A 305 0.56 -14.44 11.29
N LEU A 306 0.41 -13.90 10.08
CA LEU A 306 1.41 -14.07 9.04
C LEU A 306 2.67 -13.21 9.28
N TYR A 307 2.53 -12.01 9.81
CA TYR A 307 3.68 -11.19 10.20
C TYR A 307 4.43 -11.81 11.40
N ASN A 308 3.74 -12.40 12.39
CA ASN A 308 4.40 -13.13 13.45
C ASN A 308 5.16 -14.36 12.93
N ARG A 309 4.54 -15.14 12.03
CA ARG A 309 5.19 -16.28 11.38
C ARG A 309 6.44 -15.87 10.59
N LEU A 310 6.37 -14.72 9.93
CA LEU A 310 7.51 -14.14 9.21
C LEU A 310 8.63 -13.74 10.18
N GLY A 311 8.32 -13.15 11.34
CA GLY A 311 9.27 -12.82 12.39
C GLY A 311 9.94 -14.06 12.97
N GLU A 312 9.17 -15.14 13.26
CA GLU A 312 9.70 -16.43 13.68
C GLU A 312 10.69 -17.00 12.65
N ALA A 313 10.33 -16.98 11.35
CA ALA A 313 11.20 -17.46 10.28
C ALA A 313 12.47 -16.60 10.16
N SER A 314 12.38 -15.29 10.34
CA SER A 314 13.50 -14.36 10.36
C SER A 314 14.42 -14.62 11.55
N SER A 315 13.87 -14.80 12.76
CA SER A 315 14.63 -15.16 13.97
C SER A 315 15.48 -16.41 13.77
N VAL A 316 14.92 -17.44 13.11
CA VAL A 316 15.66 -18.67 12.79
C VAL A 316 16.84 -18.39 11.84
N LEU A 317 16.65 -17.53 10.83
CA LEU A 317 17.73 -17.15 9.90
C LEU A 317 18.90 -16.43 10.59
N TYR A 318 18.60 -15.67 11.64
CA TYR A 318 19.63 -14.90 12.37
C TYR A 318 20.14 -15.61 13.64
N GLY A 319 19.60 -16.81 13.97
CA GLY A 319 20.00 -17.57 15.15
C GLY A 319 19.67 -16.87 16.47
N LYS A 320 18.56 -16.11 16.47
CA LYS A 320 18.02 -15.42 17.65
C LYS A 320 17.24 -16.39 18.55
#